data_c61deb7b7d4b8a8bed6ae313dff29309
#
_entry.id   c61deb7b7d4b8a8bed6ae313dff29309
#
_cell.length_a   1.000
_cell.length_b   1.000
_cell.length_c   1.000
_cell.angle_alpha   90.00
_cell.angle_beta   90.00
_cell.angle_gamma   90.00
#
_symmetry.space_group_name_H-M   'P 1'
#
loop_
_entity.id
_entity.type
_entity.pdbx_description
1 polymer ?
#
loop_
_entity_poly.entity_id
_entity_poly.type
_entity_poly.pdbx_seq_one_letter_code
_entity_poly.pdbx_strand_id
1 'polypeptide(L)'
;MTVWHWVSEWGHDLLPVAALFGMVKSSGVVGVDEKYVLVPKNDKPEGDMRRWMYVYLAVDVWTYDLLHIAIYPYNDQDSAKAFLLALRAKGYHPKVIVTDLRQDYGSVIAQVFHGAVHHECIFHALQNVQQHIKDVYGPNYAQKHPEAELLKQQTYAIFDTASPTAAHARYQLVLALKQTYFQTTPTSKVIFDFLERHWPKLVNGIGSDTIPTTNNTVELVIRRFDQHYQNFCGFESIESAQLYLGVFEKLYRFTPFSQDAQLRIRGKSPLQLTGYDLSQIPMSTLCSGKSIAWPTEVSLVPN
;
A
#
# COMPACT_ATOMS: atom_id res chain seq x y z
N MET A 1 25.07 27.68 -0.46
CA MET A 1 24.57 26.35 -0.95
C MET A 1 23.43 25.94 -0.04
N THR A 2 22.23 25.72 -0.57
CA THR A 2 21.07 25.33 0.23
C THR A 2 21.08 23.82 0.50
N VAL A 3 20.42 23.37 1.56
CA VAL A 3 20.22 21.93 1.86
C VAL A 3 19.62 21.20 0.66
N TRP A 4 18.71 21.87 -0.08
CA TRP A 4 18.12 21.37 -1.31
C TRP A 4 19.15 21.08 -2.42
N HIS A 5 20.11 21.96 -2.62
CA HIS A 5 21.17 21.76 -3.61
C HIS A 5 22.02 20.53 -3.29
N TRP A 6 22.33 20.34 -2.02
CA TRP A 6 23.03 19.16 -1.51
C TRP A 6 22.24 17.87 -1.75
N VAL A 7 20.95 17.86 -1.41
CA VAL A 7 20.07 16.70 -1.62
C VAL A 7 19.91 16.41 -3.10
N SER A 8 19.88 17.43 -3.95
CA SER A 8 19.77 17.29 -5.40
C SER A 8 21.02 16.66 -6.00
N GLU A 9 22.23 17.19 -5.69
CA GLU A 9 23.49 16.62 -6.14
C GLU A 9 23.64 15.17 -5.67
N TRP A 10 23.40 14.93 -4.39
CA TRP A 10 23.49 13.60 -3.80
C TRP A 10 22.45 12.63 -4.40
N GLY A 11 21.23 13.09 -4.65
CA GLY A 11 20.18 12.29 -5.25
C GLY A 11 20.49 11.81 -6.66
N HIS A 12 21.15 12.64 -7.46
CA HIS A 12 21.60 12.28 -8.81
C HIS A 12 22.71 11.21 -8.80
N ASP A 13 23.57 11.22 -7.78
CA ASP A 13 24.69 10.29 -7.67
C ASP A 13 24.30 8.94 -7.05
N LEU A 14 23.10 8.85 -6.45
CA LEU A 14 22.64 7.62 -5.82
C LEU A 14 22.35 6.52 -6.84
N LEU A 15 23.06 5.41 -6.74
CA LEU A 15 22.77 4.22 -7.54
C LEU A 15 21.40 3.61 -7.15
N PRO A 16 20.65 3.05 -8.08
CA PRO A 16 19.47 2.25 -7.76
C PRO A 16 19.81 1.08 -6.83
N VAL A 17 18.91 0.72 -5.92
CA VAL A 17 19.15 -0.42 -5.01
C VAL A 17 19.45 -1.71 -5.77
N ALA A 18 18.81 -1.91 -6.92
CA ALA A 18 19.09 -3.05 -7.79
C ALA A 18 20.52 -3.08 -8.35
N ALA A 19 21.16 -1.91 -8.56
CA ALA A 19 22.56 -1.83 -8.96
C ALA A 19 23.53 -2.16 -7.82
N LEU A 20 23.09 -1.99 -6.58
CA LEU A 20 23.88 -2.33 -5.39
C LEU A 20 23.78 -3.82 -5.03
N PHE A 21 22.61 -4.43 -5.16
CA PHE A 21 22.32 -5.77 -4.63
C PHE A 21 21.84 -6.77 -5.68
N GLY A 22 21.68 -6.35 -6.94
CA GLY A 22 20.94 -7.15 -7.90
C GLY A 22 19.43 -7.21 -7.55
N MET A 23 18.78 -8.33 -7.87
CA MET A 23 17.37 -8.53 -7.54
C MET A 23 17.21 -8.80 -6.04
N VAL A 24 16.51 -7.91 -5.34
CA VAL A 24 16.22 -8.06 -3.92
C VAL A 24 15.14 -9.12 -3.71
N LYS A 25 15.31 -9.95 -2.70
CA LYS A 25 14.33 -10.99 -2.34
C LYS A 25 13.01 -10.34 -1.86
N SER A 26 11.92 -10.96 -2.22
CA SER A 26 10.57 -10.60 -1.76
C SER A 26 9.87 -11.83 -1.19
N SER A 27 8.98 -11.64 -0.22
CA SER A 27 8.12 -12.71 0.31
C SER A 27 7.12 -13.21 -0.73
N GLY A 28 6.89 -12.43 -1.80
CA GLY A 28 5.88 -12.68 -2.80
C GLY A 28 4.48 -12.16 -2.41
N VAL A 29 4.33 -11.51 -1.26
CA VAL A 29 3.11 -10.81 -0.84
C VAL A 29 3.38 -9.31 -0.85
N VAL A 30 2.76 -8.60 -1.77
CA VAL A 30 3.02 -7.17 -2.02
C VAL A 30 1.76 -6.37 -1.77
N GLY A 31 1.86 -5.38 -0.89
CA GLY A 31 0.85 -4.36 -0.72
C GLY A 31 1.09 -3.22 -1.71
N VAL A 32 0.01 -2.70 -2.29
CA VAL A 32 0.04 -1.55 -3.22
C VAL A 32 -0.97 -0.52 -2.75
N ASP A 33 -0.56 0.73 -2.76
CA ASP A 33 -1.41 1.86 -2.42
C ASP A 33 -0.87 3.14 -3.03
N GLU A 34 -1.64 4.22 -3.04
CA GLU A 34 -1.25 5.50 -3.56
C GLU A 34 -1.53 6.67 -2.61
N LYS A 35 -0.67 7.67 -2.73
CA LYS A 35 -0.78 8.94 -2.02
C LYS A 35 -0.80 10.09 -3.01
N TYR A 36 -1.80 10.96 -2.91
CA TYR A 36 -1.80 12.20 -3.69
C TYR A 36 -0.81 13.22 -3.14
N VAL A 37 -0.14 13.93 -4.03
CA VAL A 37 0.84 14.98 -3.75
C VAL A 37 0.60 16.18 -4.66
N LEU A 38 0.98 17.36 -4.20
CA LEU A 38 0.82 18.59 -4.95
C LEU A 38 2.06 18.85 -5.82
N VAL A 39 1.87 18.97 -7.14
CA VAL A 39 2.92 19.27 -8.12
C VAL A 39 2.33 20.08 -9.27
N PRO A 40 2.88 21.25 -9.64
CA PRO A 40 3.82 22.08 -8.89
C PRO A 40 3.14 22.77 -7.70
N LYS A 41 3.87 23.04 -6.63
CA LYS A 41 3.31 23.69 -5.44
C LYS A 41 3.16 25.22 -5.57
N ASN A 42 4.00 25.84 -6.39
CA ASN A 42 4.13 27.30 -6.49
C ASN A 42 3.44 27.91 -7.71
N ASP A 43 3.28 27.14 -8.79
CA ASP A 43 2.58 27.63 -9.98
C ASP A 43 1.07 27.62 -9.72
N LYS A 44 0.48 28.80 -9.74
CA LYS A 44 -0.96 28.98 -9.85
C LYS A 44 -1.26 29.34 -11.31
N PRO A 45 -1.63 28.36 -12.18
CA PRO A 45 -2.19 28.71 -13.46
C PRO A 45 -3.42 29.61 -13.22
N GLU A 46 -3.66 30.58 -14.10
CA GLU A 46 -4.90 31.35 -14.08
C GLU A 46 -6.06 30.35 -14.05
N GLY A 47 -6.83 30.33 -12.93
CA GLY A 47 -7.96 29.41 -12.73
C GLY A 47 -7.82 28.36 -11.64
N ASP A 48 -6.84 28.47 -10.74
CA ASP A 48 -6.70 27.63 -9.48
C ASP A 48 -6.69 26.10 -9.69
N MET A 49 -6.18 25.62 -10.82
CA MET A 49 -6.00 24.18 -11.01
C MET A 49 -4.66 23.72 -10.42
N ARG A 50 -4.60 23.60 -9.10
CA ARG A 50 -3.52 22.87 -8.44
C ARG A 50 -3.52 21.45 -8.98
N ARG A 51 -2.42 21.03 -9.57
CA ARG A 51 -2.31 19.71 -10.16
C ARG A 51 -1.95 18.69 -9.06
N TRP A 52 -2.91 17.90 -8.66
CA TRP A 52 -2.67 16.74 -7.83
C TRP A 52 -2.07 15.62 -8.69
N MET A 53 -0.96 15.05 -8.22
CA MET A 53 -0.35 13.85 -8.77
C MET A 53 -0.38 12.74 -7.72
N TYR A 54 -0.10 11.52 -8.12
CA TYR A 54 -0.24 10.35 -7.28
C TYR A 54 1.08 9.59 -7.19
N VAL A 55 1.58 9.41 -5.98
CA VAL A 55 2.73 8.57 -5.68
C VAL A 55 2.21 7.18 -5.35
N TYR A 56 2.56 6.21 -6.18
CA TYR A 56 2.25 4.81 -5.97
C TYR A 56 3.40 4.13 -5.24
N LEU A 57 3.08 3.25 -4.31
CA LEU A 57 4.04 2.46 -3.54
C LEU A 57 3.71 0.98 -3.64
N ALA A 58 4.73 0.16 -3.84
CA ALA A 58 4.66 -1.30 -3.72
C ALA A 58 5.59 -1.74 -2.60
N VAL A 59 5.06 -2.37 -1.57
CA VAL A 59 5.78 -2.73 -0.35
C VAL A 59 5.63 -4.23 -0.11
N ASP A 60 6.71 -4.92 0.18
CA ASP A 60 6.66 -6.29 0.66
C ASP A 60 6.07 -6.32 2.07
N VAL A 61 4.95 -7.01 2.23
CA VAL A 61 4.15 -6.97 3.46
C VAL A 61 4.88 -7.56 4.67
N TRP A 62 5.73 -8.55 4.44
CA TRP A 62 6.40 -9.28 5.52
C TRP A 62 7.77 -8.72 5.87
N THR A 63 8.48 -8.15 4.89
CA THR A 63 9.81 -7.54 5.10
C THR A 63 9.76 -6.02 5.24
N TYR A 64 8.60 -5.41 4.97
CA TYR A 64 8.42 -3.94 4.92
C TYR A 64 9.27 -3.27 3.84
N ASP A 65 9.88 -4.03 2.93
CA ASP A 65 10.77 -3.47 1.92
C ASP A 65 10.00 -2.72 0.84
N LEU A 66 10.44 -1.52 0.52
CA LEU A 66 9.86 -0.67 -0.52
C LEU A 66 10.37 -1.11 -1.90
N LEU A 67 9.64 -1.99 -2.57
CA LEU A 67 10.05 -2.61 -3.83
C LEU A 67 10.00 -1.64 -5.00
N HIS A 68 9.02 -0.75 -5.00
CA HIS A 68 8.85 0.26 -6.04
C HIS A 68 8.09 1.47 -5.51
N ILE A 69 8.51 2.65 -5.95
CA ILE A 69 7.83 3.92 -5.74
C ILE A 69 7.93 4.74 -7.02
N ALA A 70 6.82 5.35 -7.46
CA ALA A 70 6.80 6.19 -8.65
C ALA A 70 5.64 7.19 -8.58
N ILE A 71 5.75 8.28 -9.35
CA ILE A 71 4.74 9.34 -9.43
C ILE A 71 4.05 9.33 -10.80
N TYR A 72 2.73 9.48 -10.79
CA TYR A 72 1.88 9.51 -11.97
C TYR A 72 0.90 10.69 -11.91
N PRO A 73 0.51 11.24 -13.08
CA PRO A 73 -0.38 12.40 -13.13
C PRO A 73 -1.84 12.06 -12.77
N TYR A 74 -2.24 10.79 -12.90
CA TYR A 74 -3.61 10.37 -12.68
C TYR A 74 -3.67 9.17 -11.74
N ASN A 75 -4.83 9.02 -11.07
CA ASN A 75 -5.16 7.84 -10.29
C ASN A 75 -6.17 6.99 -11.08
N ASP A 76 -5.70 6.37 -12.13
CA ASP A 76 -6.49 5.61 -13.09
C ASP A 76 -5.89 4.23 -13.40
N GLN A 77 -6.60 3.48 -14.22
CA GLN A 77 -6.21 2.13 -14.62
C GLN A 77 -4.88 2.10 -15.38
N ASP A 78 -4.60 3.09 -16.20
CA ASP A 78 -3.38 3.15 -17.01
C ASP A 78 -2.16 3.44 -16.13
N SER A 79 -2.29 4.35 -15.17
CA SER A 79 -1.26 4.64 -14.17
C SER A 79 -0.97 3.42 -13.30
N ALA A 80 -2.00 2.73 -12.80
CA ALA A 80 -1.85 1.50 -12.03
C ALA A 80 -1.17 0.39 -12.86
N LYS A 81 -1.54 0.26 -14.14
CA LYS A 81 -0.92 -0.71 -15.05
C LYS A 81 0.54 -0.40 -15.32
N ALA A 82 0.87 0.86 -15.61
CA ALA A 82 2.24 1.31 -15.82
C ALA A 82 3.10 1.04 -14.57
N PHE A 83 2.58 1.35 -13.38
CA PHE A 83 3.23 1.09 -12.11
C PHE A 83 3.53 -0.40 -11.89
N LEU A 84 2.53 -1.27 -12.06
CA LEU A 84 2.71 -2.72 -11.88
C LEU A 84 3.61 -3.34 -12.95
N LEU A 85 3.60 -2.84 -14.19
CA LEU A 85 4.55 -3.24 -15.23
C LEU A 85 5.99 -2.86 -14.86
N ALA A 86 6.21 -1.66 -14.29
CA ALA A 86 7.53 -1.24 -13.82
C ALA A 86 8.00 -2.11 -12.64
N LEU A 87 7.12 -2.48 -11.70
CA LEU A 87 7.42 -3.44 -10.64
C LEU A 87 7.86 -4.79 -11.21
N ARG A 88 7.13 -5.31 -12.20
CA ARG A 88 7.48 -6.56 -12.90
C ARG A 88 8.82 -6.46 -13.63
N ALA A 89 9.09 -5.33 -14.29
CA ALA A 89 10.36 -5.09 -15.00
C ALA A 89 11.58 -5.07 -14.06
N LYS A 90 11.37 -4.73 -12.77
CA LYS A 90 12.40 -4.86 -11.72
C LYS A 90 12.65 -6.32 -11.29
N GLY A 91 11.92 -7.31 -11.85
CA GLY A 91 12.06 -8.73 -11.54
C GLY A 91 11.11 -9.24 -10.44
N TYR A 92 10.24 -8.40 -9.88
CA TYR A 92 9.29 -8.85 -8.86
C TYR A 92 8.08 -9.53 -9.47
N HIS A 93 7.76 -10.72 -8.96
CA HIS A 93 6.64 -11.55 -9.39
C HIS A 93 5.79 -11.96 -8.17
N PRO A 94 4.97 -11.05 -7.62
CA PRO A 94 4.16 -11.33 -6.46
C PRO A 94 3.16 -12.47 -6.73
N LYS A 95 2.99 -13.34 -5.74
CA LYS A 95 1.94 -14.37 -5.71
C LYS A 95 0.62 -13.80 -5.17
N VAL A 96 0.72 -12.77 -4.34
CA VAL A 96 -0.42 -12.08 -3.74
C VAL A 96 -0.19 -10.58 -3.84
N ILE A 97 -1.22 -9.85 -4.25
CA ILE A 97 -1.24 -8.39 -4.21
C ILE A 97 -2.40 -7.93 -3.33
N VAL A 98 -2.08 -7.13 -2.33
CA VAL A 98 -3.03 -6.52 -1.40
C VAL A 98 -3.23 -5.06 -1.77
N THR A 99 -4.48 -4.62 -1.95
CA THR A 99 -4.80 -3.23 -2.30
C THR A 99 -5.93 -2.69 -1.42
N ASP A 100 -6.24 -1.42 -1.59
CA ASP A 100 -7.54 -0.89 -1.23
C ASP A 100 -8.66 -1.48 -2.13
N LEU A 101 -9.85 -0.86 -2.10
CA LEU A 101 -11.04 -1.34 -2.81
C LEU A 101 -11.24 -0.72 -4.21
N ARG A 102 -10.20 -0.11 -4.77
CA ARG A 102 -10.31 0.51 -6.09
C ARG A 102 -10.58 -0.54 -7.17
N GLN A 103 -11.63 -0.29 -7.98
CA GLN A 103 -12.21 -1.31 -8.86
C GLN A 103 -11.29 -1.77 -9.99
N ASP A 104 -10.43 -0.90 -10.50
CA ASP A 104 -9.54 -1.16 -11.63
C ASP A 104 -8.36 -2.09 -11.28
N TYR A 105 -7.94 -2.16 -10.01
CA TYR A 105 -6.85 -3.04 -9.60
C TYR A 105 -7.06 -4.50 -9.98
N GLY A 106 -8.28 -5.03 -9.85
CA GLY A 106 -8.56 -6.44 -10.17
C GLY A 106 -8.21 -6.81 -11.61
N SER A 107 -8.62 -5.99 -12.57
CA SER A 107 -8.35 -6.22 -13.99
C SER A 107 -6.88 -6.01 -14.33
N VAL A 108 -6.24 -5.00 -13.75
CA VAL A 108 -4.83 -4.68 -13.98
C VAL A 108 -3.91 -5.76 -13.41
N ILE A 109 -4.17 -6.23 -12.19
CA ILE A 109 -3.40 -7.32 -11.56
C ILE A 109 -3.48 -8.58 -12.40
N ALA A 110 -4.67 -8.97 -12.86
CA ALA A 110 -4.86 -10.14 -13.71
C ALA A 110 -4.09 -10.04 -15.04
N GLN A 111 -3.98 -8.84 -15.63
CA GLN A 111 -3.23 -8.61 -16.86
C GLN A 111 -1.71 -8.62 -16.65
N VAL A 112 -1.22 -8.01 -15.58
CA VAL A 112 0.22 -7.82 -15.34
C VAL A 112 0.84 -9.03 -14.65
N PHE A 113 0.17 -9.58 -13.64
CA PHE A 113 0.64 -10.70 -12.82
C PHE A 113 -0.32 -11.88 -12.91
N HIS A 114 -0.27 -12.57 -14.05
CA HIS A 114 -1.15 -13.70 -14.31
C HIS A 114 -1.04 -14.77 -13.22
N GLY A 115 -2.17 -15.08 -12.57
CA GLY A 115 -2.22 -16.06 -11.48
C GLY A 115 -1.93 -15.51 -10.09
N ALA A 116 -1.61 -14.23 -9.94
CA ALA A 116 -1.52 -13.61 -8.63
C ALA A 116 -2.91 -13.51 -7.97
N VAL A 117 -2.98 -13.83 -6.68
CA VAL A 117 -4.19 -13.64 -5.89
C VAL A 117 -4.34 -12.15 -5.56
N HIS A 118 -5.48 -11.56 -5.90
CA HIS A 118 -5.82 -10.22 -5.47
C HIS A 118 -6.60 -10.29 -4.14
N HIS A 119 -6.08 -9.64 -3.11
CA HIS A 119 -6.75 -9.45 -1.83
C HIS A 119 -7.07 -7.98 -1.61
N GLU A 120 -8.29 -7.68 -1.20
CA GLU A 120 -8.72 -6.33 -0.83
C GLU A 120 -8.67 -6.16 0.69
N CYS A 121 -8.19 -5.01 1.15
CA CYS A 121 -8.03 -4.68 2.56
C CYS A 121 -9.37 -4.70 3.31
N ILE A 122 -9.52 -5.59 4.29
CA ILE A 122 -10.75 -5.73 5.09
C ILE A 122 -11.02 -4.45 5.89
N PHE A 123 -9.99 -3.77 6.38
CA PHE A 123 -10.15 -2.53 7.13
C PHE A 123 -10.85 -1.45 6.28
N HIS A 124 -10.39 -1.24 5.04
CA HIS A 124 -11.02 -0.31 4.11
C HIS A 124 -12.45 -0.75 3.74
N ALA A 125 -12.69 -2.06 3.60
CA ALA A 125 -14.04 -2.57 3.35
C ALA A 125 -15.00 -2.24 4.49
N LEU A 126 -14.59 -2.43 5.74
CA LEU A 126 -15.40 -2.11 6.91
C LEU A 126 -15.66 -0.60 7.03
N GLN A 127 -14.67 0.24 6.72
CA GLN A 127 -14.88 1.70 6.66
C GLN A 127 -15.91 2.09 5.59
N ASN A 128 -15.82 1.49 4.40
CA ASN A 128 -16.78 1.74 3.32
C ASN A 128 -18.19 1.28 3.70
N VAL A 129 -18.34 0.10 4.30
CA VAL A 129 -19.64 -0.36 4.81
C VAL A 129 -20.22 0.62 5.82
N GLN A 130 -19.42 1.08 6.77
CA GLN A 130 -19.86 2.07 7.74
C GLN A 130 -20.25 3.41 7.07
N GLN A 131 -19.54 3.82 6.03
CA GLN A 131 -19.87 5.03 5.29
C GLN A 131 -21.19 4.85 4.52
N HIS A 132 -21.38 3.74 3.82
CA HIS A 132 -22.65 3.44 3.15
C HIS A 132 -23.83 3.41 4.11
N ILE A 133 -23.65 2.85 5.32
CA ILE A 133 -24.70 2.87 6.35
C ILE A 133 -25.02 4.32 6.78
N LYS A 134 -24.00 5.16 6.96
CA LYS A 134 -24.19 6.59 7.28
C LYS A 134 -24.89 7.34 6.15
N ASP A 135 -24.57 7.03 4.91
CA ASP A 135 -25.17 7.68 3.74
C ASP A 135 -26.66 7.30 3.59
N VAL A 136 -27.00 6.06 3.93
CA VAL A 136 -28.39 5.53 3.85
C VAL A 136 -29.25 5.97 5.03
N TYR A 137 -28.73 5.87 6.25
CA TYR A 137 -29.49 6.06 7.50
C TYR A 137 -29.14 7.34 8.26
N GLY A 138 -28.15 8.09 7.78
CA GLY A 138 -27.69 9.33 8.41
C GLY A 138 -26.58 9.10 9.46
N PRO A 139 -25.87 10.18 9.86
CA PRO A 139 -24.70 10.09 10.74
C PRO A 139 -25.03 9.57 12.15
N ASN A 140 -26.26 9.75 12.61
CA ASN A 140 -26.72 9.33 13.94
C ASN A 140 -27.51 8.01 13.89
N TYR A 141 -27.24 7.16 12.89
CA TYR A 141 -28.00 5.92 12.65
C TYR A 141 -28.03 4.99 13.88
N ALA A 142 -26.93 4.89 14.62
CA ALA A 142 -26.85 4.01 15.78
C ALA A 142 -27.91 4.30 16.87
N GLN A 143 -28.36 5.56 16.97
CA GLN A 143 -29.38 5.97 17.93
C GLN A 143 -30.80 5.92 17.37
N LYS A 144 -30.96 6.17 16.07
CA LYS A 144 -32.27 6.34 15.42
C LYS A 144 -32.72 5.10 14.66
N HIS A 145 -31.80 4.25 14.26
CA HIS A 145 -32.01 3.10 13.39
C HIS A 145 -31.30 1.86 13.95
N PRO A 146 -31.88 1.19 14.98
CA PRO A 146 -31.26 0.00 15.58
C PRO A 146 -31.00 -1.11 14.55
N GLU A 147 -31.83 -1.21 13.52
CA GLU A 147 -31.64 -2.13 12.40
C GLU A 147 -30.35 -1.86 11.61
N ALA A 148 -29.99 -0.60 11.43
CA ALA A 148 -28.75 -0.21 10.73
C ALA A 148 -27.50 -0.54 11.57
N GLU A 149 -27.56 -0.30 12.89
CA GLU A 149 -26.49 -0.70 13.80
C GLU A 149 -26.34 -2.22 13.86
N LEU A 150 -27.45 -2.97 13.86
CA LEU A 150 -27.44 -4.44 13.79
C LEU A 150 -26.80 -4.93 12.48
N LEU A 151 -27.17 -4.34 11.34
CA LEU A 151 -26.57 -4.68 10.04
C LEU A 151 -25.05 -4.45 10.04
N LYS A 152 -24.59 -3.32 10.59
CA LYS A 152 -23.18 -3.05 10.76
C LYS A 152 -22.48 -4.11 11.60
N GLN A 153 -23.03 -4.42 12.78
CA GLN A 153 -22.45 -5.42 13.70
C GLN A 153 -22.36 -6.80 13.04
N GLN A 154 -23.41 -7.22 12.35
CA GLN A 154 -23.44 -8.48 11.61
C GLN A 154 -22.42 -8.50 10.47
N THR A 155 -22.25 -7.39 9.75
CA THR A 155 -21.26 -7.28 8.69
C THR A 155 -19.82 -7.33 9.27
N TYR A 156 -19.57 -6.65 10.38
CA TYR A 156 -18.27 -6.70 11.05
C TYR A 156 -17.97 -8.10 11.57
N ALA A 157 -18.96 -8.81 12.11
CA ALA A 157 -18.82 -10.17 12.59
C ALA A 157 -18.40 -11.17 11.48
N ILE A 158 -18.66 -10.88 10.20
CA ILE A 158 -18.19 -11.72 9.07
C ILE A 158 -16.67 -11.87 9.15
N PHE A 159 -15.96 -10.77 9.44
CA PHE A 159 -14.50 -10.68 9.42
C PHE A 159 -13.85 -10.91 10.80
N ASP A 160 -14.66 -11.01 11.86
CA ASP A 160 -14.20 -11.33 13.22
C ASP A 160 -14.10 -12.84 13.42
N THR A 161 -13.29 -13.50 12.61
CA THR A 161 -13.01 -14.93 12.70
C THR A 161 -11.77 -15.29 11.88
N ALA A 162 -11.02 -16.27 12.37
CA ALA A 162 -9.93 -16.90 11.62
C ALA A 162 -10.40 -18.10 10.76
N SER A 163 -11.70 -18.43 10.77
CA SER A 163 -12.25 -19.54 9.99
C SER A 163 -12.92 -19.04 8.72
N PRO A 164 -12.42 -19.36 7.52
CA PRO A 164 -13.07 -19.02 6.25
C PRO A 164 -14.49 -19.57 6.15
N THR A 165 -14.74 -20.78 6.68
CA THR A 165 -16.07 -21.41 6.70
C THR A 165 -17.03 -20.63 7.58
N ALA A 166 -16.60 -20.20 8.78
CA ALA A 166 -17.43 -19.40 9.67
C ALA A 166 -17.70 -18.01 9.05
N ALA A 167 -16.70 -17.38 8.44
CA ALA A 167 -16.89 -16.13 7.72
C ALA A 167 -17.92 -16.26 6.59
N HIS A 168 -17.81 -17.32 5.80
CA HIS A 168 -18.75 -17.59 4.72
C HIS A 168 -20.20 -17.80 5.25
N ALA A 169 -20.36 -18.56 6.31
CA ALA A 169 -21.66 -18.77 6.94
C ALA A 169 -22.28 -17.44 7.43
N ARG A 170 -21.48 -16.59 8.09
CA ARG A 170 -21.92 -15.26 8.55
C ARG A 170 -22.26 -14.34 7.36
N TYR A 171 -21.48 -14.38 6.30
CA TYR A 171 -21.77 -13.65 5.07
C TYR A 171 -23.11 -14.06 4.46
N GLN A 172 -23.39 -15.36 4.38
CA GLN A 172 -24.68 -15.86 3.90
C GLN A 172 -25.86 -15.42 4.78
N LEU A 173 -25.68 -15.39 6.11
CA LEU A 173 -26.70 -14.86 7.03
C LEU A 173 -27.00 -13.39 6.77
N VAL A 174 -25.95 -12.57 6.56
CA VAL A 174 -26.15 -11.14 6.20
C VAL A 174 -26.88 -11.01 4.87
N LEU A 175 -26.54 -11.78 3.85
CA LEU A 175 -27.23 -11.75 2.56
C LEU A 175 -28.70 -12.20 2.66
N ALA A 176 -29.03 -13.14 3.54
CA ALA A 176 -30.41 -13.57 3.77
C ALA A 176 -31.32 -12.44 4.29
N LEU A 177 -30.76 -11.42 4.93
CA LEU A 177 -31.49 -10.24 5.39
C LEU A 177 -31.79 -9.22 4.28
N LYS A 178 -31.18 -9.38 3.11
CA LYS A 178 -31.25 -8.43 1.98
C LYS A 178 -32.69 -8.00 1.65
N GLN A 179 -33.60 -8.96 1.52
CA GLN A 179 -34.99 -8.67 1.16
C GLN A 179 -35.73 -7.87 2.24
N THR A 180 -35.49 -8.17 3.51
CA THR A 180 -36.12 -7.44 4.63
C THR A 180 -35.66 -5.98 4.63
N TYR A 181 -34.38 -5.72 4.44
CA TYR A 181 -33.84 -4.35 4.36
C TYR A 181 -34.35 -3.59 3.14
N PHE A 182 -34.48 -4.25 1.97
CA PHE A 182 -34.99 -3.60 0.76
C PHE A 182 -36.46 -3.20 0.86
N GLN A 183 -37.26 -3.96 1.57
CA GLN A 183 -38.68 -3.63 1.79
C GLN A 183 -38.87 -2.38 2.66
N THR A 184 -38.00 -2.21 3.66
CA THR A 184 -38.04 -1.06 4.59
C THR A 184 -37.25 0.13 4.12
N THR A 185 -36.10 -0.10 3.49
CA THR A 185 -35.15 0.92 3.06
C THR A 185 -34.52 0.52 1.73
N PRO A 186 -35.14 0.83 0.57
CA PRO A 186 -34.65 0.41 -0.74
C PRO A 186 -33.22 0.87 -1.05
N THR A 187 -32.80 2.02 -0.49
CA THR A 187 -31.43 2.56 -0.64
C THR A 187 -30.35 1.71 0.04
N SER A 188 -30.73 0.81 0.96
CA SER A 188 -29.80 -0.15 1.58
C SER A 188 -29.18 -1.12 0.57
N LYS A 189 -29.71 -1.20 -0.64
CA LYS A 189 -29.16 -2.01 -1.74
C LYS A 189 -27.66 -1.76 -1.95
N VAL A 190 -27.19 -0.53 -1.81
CA VAL A 190 -25.76 -0.18 -1.99
C VAL A 190 -24.85 -0.97 -1.06
N ILE A 191 -25.27 -1.26 0.17
CA ILE A 191 -24.47 -1.98 1.18
C ILE A 191 -24.30 -3.45 0.75
N PHE A 192 -25.38 -4.07 0.31
CA PHE A 192 -25.35 -5.49 -0.10
C PHE A 192 -24.63 -5.68 -1.43
N ASP A 193 -24.86 -4.79 -2.41
CA ASP A 193 -24.15 -4.81 -3.70
C ASP A 193 -22.62 -4.61 -3.50
N PHE A 194 -22.26 -3.77 -2.53
CA PHE A 194 -20.85 -3.60 -2.14
C PHE A 194 -20.27 -4.91 -1.58
N LEU A 195 -20.94 -5.54 -0.61
CA LEU A 195 -20.48 -6.80 -0.01
C LEU A 195 -20.36 -7.92 -1.06
N GLU A 196 -21.38 -8.08 -1.93
CA GLU A 196 -21.36 -9.11 -2.98
C GLU A 196 -20.20 -8.91 -3.96
N ARG A 197 -19.90 -7.66 -4.34
CA ARG A 197 -18.82 -7.32 -5.28
C ARG A 197 -17.45 -7.62 -4.71
N HIS A 198 -17.22 -7.29 -3.45
CA HIS A 198 -15.88 -7.33 -2.85
C HIS A 198 -15.59 -8.64 -2.11
N TRP A 199 -16.61 -9.41 -1.71
CA TRP A 199 -16.47 -10.67 -0.98
C TRP A 199 -15.43 -11.64 -1.56
N PRO A 200 -15.40 -11.92 -2.88
CA PRO A 200 -14.46 -12.90 -3.45
C PRO A 200 -12.98 -12.55 -3.20
N LYS A 201 -12.68 -11.27 -3.00
CA LYS A 201 -11.32 -10.78 -2.76
C LYS A 201 -11.04 -10.59 -1.27
N LEU A 202 -12.06 -10.21 -0.48
CA LEU A 202 -11.93 -10.02 0.97
C LEU A 202 -11.70 -11.33 1.72
N VAL A 203 -12.32 -12.42 1.27
CA VAL A 203 -12.22 -13.73 1.93
C VAL A 203 -10.81 -14.32 1.92
N ASN A 204 -9.97 -13.94 0.96
CA ASN A 204 -8.63 -14.51 0.77
C ASN A 204 -7.69 -14.34 1.97
N GLY A 205 -7.86 -13.28 2.77
CA GLY A 205 -7.05 -13.02 3.96
C GLY A 205 -7.55 -13.69 5.23
N ILE A 206 -8.79 -14.21 5.24
CA ILE A 206 -9.39 -14.79 6.46
C ILE A 206 -8.78 -16.13 6.76
N GLY A 207 -8.13 -16.25 7.94
CA GLY A 207 -7.47 -17.49 8.36
C GLY A 207 -6.23 -17.86 7.56
N SER A 208 -5.70 -16.96 6.77
CA SER A 208 -4.46 -17.17 6.01
C SER A 208 -3.25 -16.73 6.83
N ASP A 209 -2.25 -17.61 6.95
CA ASP A 209 -0.96 -17.27 7.56
C ASP A 209 -0.06 -16.46 6.62
N THR A 210 -0.39 -16.42 5.33
CA THR A 210 0.43 -15.78 4.29
C THR A 210 -0.17 -14.49 3.77
N ILE A 211 -1.50 -14.37 3.70
CA ILE A 211 -2.19 -13.19 3.21
C ILE A 211 -2.66 -12.36 4.40
N PRO A 212 -2.16 -11.13 4.59
CA PRO A 212 -2.63 -10.27 5.68
C PRO A 212 -4.06 -9.81 5.40
N THR A 213 -4.84 -9.61 6.44
CA THR A 213 -6.22 -9.10 6.33
C THR A 213 -6.28 -7.61 5.98
N THR A 214 -5.15 -6.89 6.14
CA THR A 214 -5.10 -5.44 5.95
C THR A 214 -3.86 -5.01 5.18
N ASN A 215 -3.90 -3.80 4.59
CA ASN A 215 -2.79 -3.16 3.90
C ASN A 215 -1.94 -2.26 4.81
N ASN A 216 -1.96 -2.48 6.12
CA ASN A 216 -1.32 -1.62 7.12
C ASN A 216 0.18 -1.42 6.91
N THR A 217 0.87 -2.38 6.29
CA THR A 217 2.30 -2.27 6.00
C THR A 217 2.58 -1.14 5.01
N VAL A 218 1.77 -1.02 3.96
CA VAL A 218 1.92 0.07 2.98
C VAL A 218 1.55 1.41 3.60
N GLU A 219 0.47 1.45 4.39
CA GLU A 219 0.07 2.66 5.11
C GLU A 219 1.17 3.17 6.06
N LEU A 220 1.94 2.26 6.68
CA LEU A 220 3.09 2.63 7.52
C LEU A 220 4.17 3.33 6.68
N VAL A 221 4.46 2.84 5.48
CA VAL A 221 5.45 3.45 4.57
C VAL A 221 4.94 4.81 4.07
N ILE A 222 3.66 4.89 3.69
CA ILE A 222 3.01 6.16 3.31
C ILE A 222 3.09 7.17 4.45
N ARG A 223 2.83 6.76 5.68
CA ARG A 223 2.94 7.63 6.87
C ARG A 223 4.34 8.17 7.07
N ARG A 224 5.37 7.34 6.85
CA ARG A 224 6.78 7.81 6.89
C ARG A 224 7.09 8.78 5.76
N PHE A 225 6.61 8.51 4.56
CA PHE A 225 6.70 9.45 3.45
C PHE A 225 6.03 10.79 3.80
N ASP A 226 4.82 10.76 4.34
CA ASP A 226 4.06 11.94 4.74
C ASP A 226 4.77 12.79 5.80
N GLN A 227 5.42 12.18 6.78
CA GLN A 227 6.18 12.92 7.80
C GLN A 227 7.25 13.84 7.18
N HIS A 228 7.85 13.42 6.07
CA HIS A 228 8.82 14.25 5.34
C HIS A 228 8.12 15.20 4.36
N TYR A 229 7.09 14.70 3.65
CA TYR A 229 6.35 15.47 2.65
C TYR A 229 5.66 16.71 3.26
N GLN A 230 5.10 16.60 4.47
CA GLN A 230 4.44 17.70 5.17
C GLN A 230 5.37 18.89 5.43
N ASN A 231 6.68 18.66 5.54
CA ASN A 231 7.65 19.74 5.79
C ASN A 231 7.84 20.67 4.58
N PHE A 232 7.56 20.23 3.37
CA PHE A 232 7.72 21.03 2.15
C PHE A 232 6.42 21.26 1.37
N CYS A 233 5.30 20.67 1.81
CA CYS A 233 3.93 20.95 1.35
C CYS A 233 3.74 20.87 -0.18
N GLY A 234 4.45 19.98 -0.86
CA GLY A 234 4.37 19.81 -2.31
C GLY A 234 5.73 19.88 -3.00
N PHE A 235 5.77 19.45 -4.24
CA PHE A 235 6.96 19.49 -5.08
C PHE A 235 6.93 20.65 -6.06
N GLU A 236 8.09 21.20 -6.40
CA GLU A 236 8.21 22.30 -7.35
C GLU A 236 8.01 21.84 -8.80
N SER A 237 8.47 20.63 -9.11
CA SER A 237 8.35 20.00 -10.43
C SER A 237 8.26 18.47 -10.31
N ILE A 238 7.96 17.81 -11.43
CA ILE A 238 7.97 16.35 -11.54
C ILE A 238 9.38 15.81 -11.30
N GLU A 239 10.41 16.48 -11.84
CA GLU A 239 11.81 16.10 -11.68
C GLU A 239 12.23 16.16 -10.21
N SER A 240 11.83 17.21 -9.49
CA SER A 240 12.10 17.32 -8.05
C SER A 240 11.39 16.26 -7.24
N ALA A 241 10.16 15.88 -7.64
CA ALA A 241 9.43 14.78 -7.03
C ALA A 241 10.14 13.43 -7.26
N GLN A 242 10.51 13.14 -8.52
CA GLN A 242 11.19 11.89 -8.86
C GLN A 242 12.53 11.74 -8.13
N LEU A 243 13.31 12.81 -8.07
CA LEU A 243 14.56 12.83 -7.32
C LEU A 243 14.33 12.53 -5.84
N TYR A 244 13.35 13.19 -5.22
CA TYR A 244 13.00 12.95 -3.83
C TYR A 244 12.54 11.51 -3.58
N LEU A 245 11.70 10.94 -4.46
CA LEU A 245 11.25 9.56 -4.34
C LEU A 245 12.41 8.57 -4.41
N GLY A 246 13.40 8.81 -5.27
CA GLY A 246 14.62 8.00 -5.34
C GLY A 246 15.46 8.07 -4.07
N VAL A 247 15.59 9.25 -3.47
CA VAL A 247 16.26 9.44 -2.17
C VAL A 247 15.47 8.76 -1.04
N PHE A 248 14.15 8.97 -1.01
CA PHE A 248 13.28 8.37 -0.01
C PHE A 248 13.34 6.83 -0.04
N GLU A 249 13.24 6.22 -1.25
CA GLU A 249 13.34 4.76 -1.42
C GLU A 249 14.59 4.22 -0.73
N LYS A 250 15.75 4.83 -0.99
CA LYS A 250 17.03 4.38 -0.43
C LYS A 250 17.10 4.58 1.07
N LEU A 251 16.84 5.80 1.54
CA LEU A 251 16.87 6.08 2.97
C LEU A 251 15.94 5.16 3.75
N TYR A 252 14.73 4.96 3.26
CA TYR A 252 13.76 4.08 3.89
C TYR A 252 14.27 2.64 3.99
N ARG A 253 14.78 2.08 2.88
CA ARG A 253 15.21 0.69 2.80
C ARG A 253 16.42 0.37 3.69
N PHE A 254 17.29 1.34 3.93
CA PHE A 254 18.51 1.20 4.75
C PHE A 254 18.32 1.64 6.20
N THR A 255 17.30 2.44 6.53
CA THR A 255 17.12 2.96 7.90
C THR A 255 16.49 1.91 8.81
N PRO A 256 17.14 1.54 9.93
CA PRO A 256 16.58 0.61 10.89
C PRO A 256 15.28 1.14 11.53
N PHE A 257 14.36 0.24 11.80
CA PHE A 257 13.19 0.54 12.61
C PHE A 257 13.59 0.91 14.04
N SER A 258 12.81 1.81 14.65
CA SER A 258 13.07 2.31 16.01
C SER A 258 13.00 1.20 17.06
N GLN A 259 13.51 1.47 18.27
CA GLN A 259 13.53 0.51 19.38
C GLN A 259 12.13 0.23 19.95
N ASP A 260 11.14 1.08 19.69
CA ASP A 260 9.72 0.91 20.07
C ASP A 260 8.92 0.14 19.01
N ALA A 261 9.52 -0.21 17.87
CA ALA A 261 8.87 -1.04 16.88
C ALA A 261 8.62 -2.47 17.42
N GLN A 262 7.75 -3.19 16.71
CA GLN A 262 7.49 -4.61 17.03
C GLN A 262 8.79 -5.41 17.10
N LEU A 263 8.89 -6.34 18.06
CA LEU A 263 10.10 -7.10 18.37
C LEU A 263 10.76 -7.73 17.11
N ARG A 264 9.96 -8.22 16.16
CA ARG A 264 10.42 -8.87 14.94
C ARG A 264 11.23 -7.93 14.02
N ILE A 265 10.89 -6.65 13.97
CA ILE A 265 11.47 -5.66 13.05
C ILE A 265 12.40 -4.66 13.75
N ARG A 266 12.36 -4.60 15.09
CA ARG A 266 13.12 -3.66 15.91
C ARG A 266 14.60 -3.65 15.58
N GLY A 267 15.17 -2.48 15.32
CA GLY A 267 16.58 -2.29 15.03
C GLY A 267 17.09 -2.86 13.70
N LYS A 268 16.19 -3.46 12.90
CA LYS A 268 16.51 -3.95 11.55
C LYS A 268 15.96 -2.98 10.50
N SER A 269 16.68 -2.81 9.40
CA SER A 269 16.16 -2.10 8.25
C SER A 269 15.31 -3.02 7.35
N PRO A 270 14.45 -2.47 6.48
CA PRO A 270 13.71 -3.28 5.50
C PRO A 270 14.61 -4.23 4.70
N LEU A 271 15.77 -3.79 4.21
CA LEU A 271 16.72 -4.66 3.49
C LEU A 271 17.29 -5.78 4.37
N GLN A 272 17.58 -5.51 5.65
CA GLN A 272 18.02 -6.57 6.56
C GLN A 272 16.90 -7.61 6.80
N LEU A 273 15.63 -7.20 6.79
CA LEU A 273 14.50 -8.12 6.89
C LEU A 273 14.34 -9.01 5.64
N THR A 274 14.87 -8.60 4.49
CA THR A 274 14.95 -9.47 3.30
C THR A 274 16.13 -10.46 3.34
N GLY A 275 16.96 -10.41 4.38
CA GLY A 275 18.08 -11.32 4.59
C GLY A 275 19.45 -10.80 4.13
N TYR A 276 19.58 -9.49 3.84
CA TYR A 276 20.87 -8.88 3.54
C TYR A 276 21.62 -8.50 4.81
N ASP A 277 22.92 -8.84 4.88
CA ASP A 277 23.82 -8.32 5.92
C ASP A 277 24.36 -6.95 5.49
N LEU A 278 23.89 -5.91 6.16
CA LEU A 278 24.34 -4.53 5.92
C LEU A 278 25.47 -4.10 6.85
N SER A 279 25.93 -4.94 7.76
CA SER A 279 26.95 -4.60 8.76
C SER A 279 28.30 -4.21 8.14
N GLN A 280 28.56 -4.74 6.95
CA GLN A 280 29.80 -4.50 6.19
C GLN A 280 29.72 -3.30 5.22
N ILE A 281 28.56 -2.62 5.16
CA ILE A 281 28.32 -1.54 4.21
C ILE A 281 28.27 -0.21 4.95
N PRO A 282 29.33 0.61 4.88
CA PRO A 282 29.28 1.96 5.42
C PRO A 282 28.20 2.79 4.69
N MET A 283 27.41 3.57 5.43
CA MET A 283 26.44 4.51 4.84
C MET A 283 27.11 5.46 3.81
N SER A 284 28.38 5.83 4.04
CA SER A 284 29.16 6.62 3.08
C SER A 284 29.31 5.97 1.71
N THR A 285 29.28 4.64 1.64
CA THR A 285 29.39 3.90 0.38
C THR A 285 28.10 4.02 -0.44
N LEU A 286 26.97 4.09 0.21
CA LEU A 286 25.66 4.33 -0.44
C LEU A 286 25.57 5.72 -1.06
N CYS A 287 26.38 6.66 -0.54
CA CYS A 287 26.36 8.06 -0.92
C CYS A 287 27.43 8.40 -1.99
N SER A 288 28.35 7.49 -2.32
CA SER A 288 29.54 7.84 -3.11
C SER A 288 29.36 7.69 -4.64
N GLY A 289 28.24 7.19 -5.12
CA GLY A 289 28.03 6.92 -6.56
C GLY A 289 29.03 5.93 -7.19
N LYS A 290 29.97 5.41 -6.40
CA LYS A 290 30.99 4.47 -6.87
C LYS A 290 30.45 3.05 -6.78
N SER A 291 30.61 2.27 -7.85
CA SER A 291 30.33 0.84 -7.81
C SER A 291 31.18 0.18 -6.71
N ILE A 292 30.50 -0.50 -5.80
CA ILE A 292 31.14 -1.30 -4.76
C ILE A 292 31.54 -2.62 -5.43
N ALA A 293 32.84 -2.96 -5.38
CA ALA A 293 33.24 -4.33 -5.66
C ALA A 293 32.73 -5.21 -4.49
N TRP A 294 31.60 -5.86 -4.69
CA TRP A 294 31.03 -6.78 -3.70
C TRP A 294 31.91 -8.03 -3.58
N PRO A 295 32.11 -8.56 -2.38
CA PRO A 295 32.51 -9.94 -2.25
C PRO A 295 31.46 -10.80 -2.95
N THR A 296 31.87 -11.71 -3.79
CA THR A 296 31.03 -12.56 -4.63
C THR A 296 30.12 -13.51 -3.83
N GLU A 297 30.20 -13.51 -2.50
CA GLU A 297 29.36 -14.28 -1.59
C GLU A 297 28.83 -13.39 -0.46
N VAL A 298 27.65 -12.81 -0.65
CA VAL A 298 26.85 -12.34 0.48
C VAL A 298 26.25 -13.57 1.11
N SER A 299 26.77 -14.02 2.26
CA SER A 299 26.20 -15.12 3.00
C SER A 299 24.78 -14.73 3.42
N LEU A 300 23.82 -15.43 2.84
CA LEU A 300 22.43 -15.36 3.28
C LEU A 300 22.37 -15.93 4.68
N VAL A 301 21.98 -15.14 5.66
CA VAL A 301 21.72 -15.62 7.02
C VAL A 301 20.59 -16.64 6.91
N PRO A 302 20.77 -17.91 7.30
CA PRO A 302 19.67 -18.87 7.34
C PRO A 302 18.65 -18.43 8.39
N ASN A 303 17.39 -18.63 8.07
CA ASN A 303 16.24 -18.37 8.98
C ASN A 303 16.31 -19.16 10.26
#